data_81d913ea7dda46231c336b3adbcc51c5
#
_entry.id   81d913ea7dda46231c336b3adbcc51c5
#
_cell.length_a   1.000
_cell.length_b   1.000
_cell.length_c   1.000
_cell.angle_alpha   90.00
_cell.angle_beta   90.00
_cell.angle_gamma   90.00
#
_symmetry.space_group_name_H-M   'P 1'
#
loop_
_entity.id
_entity.type
_entity.pdbx_description
1 polymer ?
#
loop_
_entity_poly.entity_id
_entity_poly.type
_entity_poly.pdbx_seq_one_letter_code
_entity_poly.pdbx_strand_id
1 'polypeptide(L)'
;MNAHTERFTLTGAAGLIEALRDRPAGTPRGVAVIAHPHPLFGGTMDNKVVQTLARAFVQTGWEVVRFNFRGVGASQGEHDAGRGEAQDMLEVVRQVAPTGAVALAGFSFGAFVTTHVLQALWDEGRVEKVVLVGTAASRFDPAPVPAAAHDRTLVLHGEADDTVPLQSVMDWARPQTLPVTVVPAGGHFFHGQLPLLKGLVARHLTATHL
;
A
#
# COMPACT_ATOMS: atom_id res chain seq x y z
N MET A 1 -6.98 -5.88 -15.97
CA MET A 1 -5.60 -6.39 -16.11
C MET A 1 -5.01 -5.75 -17.35
N ASN A 2 -3.78 -5.22 -17.25
CA ASN A 2 -3.05 -4.81 -18.44
C ASN A 2 -2.63 -6.07 -19.22
N ALA A 3 -2.46 -5.95 -20.55
CA ALA A 3 -2.03 -7.07 -21.40
C ALA A 3 -0.67 -7.69 -21.01
N HIS A 4 0.01 -7.13 -20.02
CA HIS A 4 1.37 -7.49 -19.57
C HIS A 4 1.44 -7.78 -18.05
N THR A 5 0.31 -8.09 -17.39
CA THR A 5 0.32 -8.52 -15.98
C THR A 5 0.83 -9.95 -15.88
N GLU A 6 1.95 -10.15 -15.20
CA GLU A 6 2.54 -11.46 -14.91
C GLU A 6 2.03 -11.99 -13.58
N ARG A 7 1.52 -13.23 -13.54
CA ARG A 7 1.21 -13.95 -12.29
C ARG A 7 2.39 -14.82 -11.92
N PHE A 8 2.80 -14.76 -10.66
CA PHE A 8 3.90 -15.55 -10.12
C PHE A 8 3.70 -15.84 -8.63
N THR A 9 4.60 -16.60 -8.06
CA THR A 9 4.56 -16.98 -6.65
C THR A 9 5.87 -16.64 -5.97
N LEU A 10 5.78 -16.34 -4.67
CA LEU A 10 6.90 -16.07 -3.77
C LEU A 10 6.81 -17.01 -2.57
N THR A 11 7.86 -17.08 -1.78
CA THR A 11 7.89 -17.87 -0.57
C THR A 11 7.84 -16.96 0.65
N GLY A 12 6.80 -17.09 1.47
CA GLY A 12 6.68 -16.43 2.78
C GLY A 12 6.90 -17.37 3.94
N ALA A 13 6.85 -16.84 5.16
CA ALA A 13 7.00 -17.64 6.38
C ALA A 13 5.88 -18.68 6.56
N ALA A 14 4.66 -18.39 6.07
CA ALA A 14 3.51 -19.28 6.12
C ALA A 14 3.38 -20.17 4.87
N GLY A 15 4.31 -20.13 3.93
CA GLY A 15 4.33 -20.87 2.69
C GLY A 15 4.24 -19.97 1.45
N LEU A 16 3.56 -20.46 0.40
CA LEU A 16 3.44 -19.76 -0.88
C LEU A 16 2.66 -18.42 -0.74
N ILE A 17 3.15 -17.39 -1.42
CA ILE A 17 2.47 -16.10 -1.60
C ILE A 17 2.15 -15.91 -3.08
N GLU A 18 0.86 -15.75 -3.41
CA GLU A 18 0.40 -15.45 -4.77
C GLU A 18 0.59 -13.96 -5.07
N ALA A 19 1.18 -13.63 -6.22
CA ALA A 19 1.48 -12.26 -6.60
C ALA A 19 1.23 -11.98 -8.09
N LEU A 20 1.02 -10.70 -8.39
CA LEU A 20 0.91 -10.14 -9.74
C LEU A 20 1.95 -9.04 -9.91
N ARG A 21 2.58 -9.01 -11.08
CA ARG A 21 3.55 -7.98 -11.46
C ARG A 21 3.07 -7.23 -12.68
N ASP A 22 3.10 -5.90 -12.58
CA ASP A 22 2.83 -4.97 -13.69
C ASP A 22 4.11 -4.15 -13.94
N ARG A 23 4.57 -4.08 -15.21
CA ARG A 23 5.77 -3.33 -15.58
C ARG A 23 5.42 -2.03 -16.30
N PRO A 24 6.19 -0.93 -16.06
CA PRO A 24 6.07 0.29 -16.83
C PRO A 24 6.67 0.10 -18.24
N ALA A 25 6.37 1.04 -19.14
CA ALA A 25 7.08 1.15 -20.39
C ALA A 25 8.50 1.72 -20.12
N GLY A 26 9.53 0.94 -20.41
CA GLY A 26 10.93 1.33 -20.17
C GLY A 26 11.51 0.82 -18.86
N THR A 27 12.68 1.32 -18.50
CA THR A 27 13.41 0.90 -17.29
C THR A 27 12.68 1.38 -16.03
N PRO A 28 12.31 0.49 -15.11
CA PRO A 28 11.68 0.88 -13.85
C PRO A 28 12.62 1.75 -13.00
N ARG A 29 12.07 2.77 -12.35
CA ARG A 29 12.78 3.58 -11.35
C ARG A 29 12.97 2.89 -10.00
N GLY A 30 12.22 1.82 -9.77
CA GLY A 30 12.23 0.99 -8.56
C GLY A 30 11.02 0.08 -8.55
N VAL A 31 10.80 -0.61 -7.43
CA VAL A 31 9.68 -1.54 -7.23
C VAL A 31 8.72 -1.00 -6.19
N ALA A 32 7.43 -0.96 -6.53
CA ALA A 32 6.35 -0.65 -5.60
C ALA A 32 5.64 -1.93 -5.16
N VAL A 33 5.50 -2.14 -3.85
CA VAL A 33 4.74 -3.25 -3.28
C VAL A 33 3.45 -2.72 -2.69
N ILE A 34 2.30 -3.28 -3.11
CA ILE A 34 0.98 -2.79 -2.76
C ILE A 34 0.17 -3.86 -2.02
N ALA A 35 -0.26 -3.53 -0.81
CA ALA A 35 -1.03 -4.38 0.09
C ALA A 35 -2.54 -4.11 -0.02
N HIS A 36 -3.34 -5.19 -0.04
CA HIS A 36 -4.78 -5.14 -0.22
C HIS A 36 -5.56 -4.97 1.10
N PRO A 37 -6.88 -4.64 1.06
CA PRO A 37 -7.70 -4.49 2.27
C PRO A 37 -7.92 -5.82 2.98
N HIS A 38 -8.71 -5.79 4.06
CA HIS A 38 -8.81 -6.87 5.05
C HIS A 38 -9.15 -8.23 4.42
N PRO A 39 -8.32 -9.27 4.67
CA PRO A 39 -8.50 -10.61 4.11
C PRO A 39 -9.88 -11.23 4.38
N LEU A 40 -10.32 -11.16 5.63
CA LEU A 40 -11.58 -11.79 6.06
C LEU A 40 -12.85 -11.07 5.59
N PHE A 41 -12.71 -9.87 4.98
CA PHE A 41 -13.82 -9.10 4.40
C PHE A 41 -13.75 -9.04 2.88
N GLY A 42 -13.21 -10.09 2.24
CA GLY A 42 -13.13 -10.20 0.79
C GLY A 42 -12.03 -9.36 0.15
N GLY A 43 -11.07 -8.88 0.94
CA GLY A 43 -9.89 -8.18 0.41
C GLY A 43 -9.02 -9.11 -0.42
N THR A 44 -8.61 -8.64 -1.60
CA THR A 44 -7.68 -9.33 -2.50
C THR A 44 -6.81 -8.32 -3.24
N MET A 45 -5.70 -8.78 -3.83
CA MET A 45 -4.84 -7.98 -4.70
C MET A 45 -5.56 -7.42 -5.95
N ASP A 46 -6.77 -7.91 -6.26
CA ASP A 46 -7.62 -7.44 -7.37
C ASP A 46 -8.66 -6.39 -6.94
N ASN A 47 -8.62 -5.92 -5.69
CA ASN A 47 -9.48 -4.82 -5.24
C ASN A 47 -9.32 -3.58 -6.14
N LYS A 48 -10.41 -2.87 -6.43
CA LYS A 48 -10.41 -1.72 -7.37
C LYS A 48 -9.52 -0.57 -6.92
N VAL A 49 -9.43 -0.31 -5.62
CA VAL A 49 -8.51 0.72 -5.07
C VAL A 49 -7.06 0.27 -5.28
N VAL A 50 -6.72 -0.98 -4.93
CA VAL A 50 -5.39 -1.57 -5.14
C VAL A 50 -4.96 -1.50 -6.62
N GLN A 51 -5.87 -1.88 -7.55
CA GLN A 51 -5.61 -1.76 -8.99
C GLN A 51 -5.42 -0.30 -9.43
N THR A 52 -6.13 0.64 -8.80
CA THR A 52 -6.00 2.08 -9.10
C THR A 52 -4.64 2.61 -8.65
N LEU A 53 -4.18 2.21 -7.46
CA LEU A 53 -2.83 2.48 -6.99
C LEU A 53 -1.79 1.90 -7.96
N ALA A 54 -1.92 0.63 -8.32
CA ALA A 54 -1.01 -0.03 -9.26
C ALA A 54 -0.88 0.73 -10.59
N ARG A 55 -2.01 1.20 -11.16
CA ARG A 55 -2.01 2.00 -12.39
C ARG A 55 -1.28 3.34 -12.22
N ALA A 56 -1.43 4.01 -11.06
CA ALA A 56 -0.72 5.26 -10.78
C ALA A 56 0.80 5.03 -10.71
N PHE A 57 1.24 4.00 -10.01
CA PHE A 57 2.65 3.63 -9.90
C PHE A 57 3.25 3.24 -11.25
N VAL A 58 2.60 2.37 -12.03
CA VAL A 58 3.06 1.99 -13.37
C VAL A 58 3.17 3.21 -14.30
N GLN A 59 2.16 4.11 -14.28
CA GLN A 59 2.16 5.32 -15.10
C GLN A 59 3.31 6.27 -14.75
N THR A 60 3.80 6.23 -13.52
CA THR A 60 4.90 7.08 -13.02
C THR A 60 6.25 6.38 -13.02
N GLY A 61 6.35 5.22 -13.71
CA GLY A 61 7.61 4.54 -13.98
C GLY A 61 8.05 3.52 -12.93
N TRP A 62 7.17 3.06 -12.06
CA TRP A 62 7.46 1.99 -11.10
C TRP A 62 7.07 0.62 -11.65
N GLU A 63 7.90 -0.39 -11.42
CA GLU A 63 7.44 -1.77 -11.44
C GLU A 63 6.54 -1.99 -10.22
N VAL A 64 5.40 -2.66 -10.40
CA VAL A 64 4.43 -2.86 -9.32
C VAL A 64 4.26 -4.34 -9.03
N VAL A 65 4.34 -4.70 -7.75
CA VAL A 65 3.94 -6.02 -7.25
C VAL A 65 2.74 -5.86 -6.31
N ARG A 66 1.64 -6.53 -6.66
CA ARG A 66 0.48 -6.75 -5.81
C ARG A 66 0.47 -8.20 -5.39
N PHE A 67 0.13 -8.50 -4.16
CA PHE A 67 0.13 -9.88 -3.65
C PHE A 67 -1.11 -10.14 -2.80
N ASN A 68 -1.48 -11.39 -2.65
CA ASN A 68 -2.51 -11.82 -1.72
C ASN A 68 -1.87 -12.12 -0.35
N PHE A 69 -2.41 -11.53 0.70
CA PHE A 69 -2.05 -11.88 2.07
C PHE A 69 -2.33 -13.37 2.34
N ARG A 70 -1.71 -13.89 3.39
CA ARG A 70 -1.92 -15.26 3.87
C ARG A 70 -3.41 -15.59 3.99
N GLY A 71 -3.80 -16.80 3.57
CA GLY A 71 -5.18 -17.27 3.57
C GLY A 71 -6.08 -16.69 2.47
N VAL A 72 -5.53 -15.91 1.52
CA VAL A 72 -6.29 -15.32 0.41
C VAL A 72 -5.84 -15.90 -0.93
N GLY A 73 -6.79 -16.30 -1.77
CA GLY A 73 -6.50 -16.90 -3.08
C GLY A 73 -5.64 -18.13 -2.95
N ALA A 74 -4.52 -18.18 -3.65
CA ALA A 74 -3.55 -19.27 -3.56
C ALA A 74 -2.47 -19.05 -2.47
N SER A 75 -2.49 -17.93 -1.75
CA SER A 75 -1.55 -17.68 -0.64
C SER A 75 -1.85 -18.57 0.55
N GLN A 76 -0.85 -19.26 1.05
CA GLN A 76 -0.93 -20.19 2.18
C GLN A 76 -0.94 -19.45 3.53
N GLY A 77 -1.29 -20.18 4.60
CA GLY A 77 -1.36 -19.66 5.96
C GLY A 77 -2.74 -19.16 6.34
N GLU A 78 -2.81 -18.52 7.50
CA GLU A 78 -4.05 -17.98 8.08
C GLU A 78 -3.85 -16.53 8.51
N HIS A 79 -4.92 -15.76 8.52
CA HIS A 79 -4.92 -14.36 8.98
C HIS A 79 -4.36 -14.24 10.41
N ASP A 80 -3.43 -13.31 10.64
CA ASP A 80 -2.72 -13.12 11.91
C ASP A 80 -2.77 -11.65 12.39
N ALA A 81 -3.92 -11.01 12.20
CA ALA A 81 -4.21 -9.65 12.68
C ALA A 81 -3.12 -8.61 12.34
N GLY A 82 -2.42 -8.78 11.24
CA GLY A 82 -1.40 -7.86 10.72
C GLY A 82 0.05 -8.26 11.00
N ARG A 83 0.31 -9.09 12.02
CA ARG A 83 1.69 -9.49 12.35
C ARG A 83 2.31 -10.36 11.25
N GLY A 84 1.64 -11.45 10.93
CA GLY A 84 2.07 -12.34 9.87
C GLY A 84 1.98 -11.69 8.49
N GLU A 85 0.97 -10.87 8.25
CA GLU A 85 0.81 -10.11 7.01
C GLU A 85 1.96 -9.12 6.79
N ALA A 86 2.46 -8.47 7.86
CA ALA A 86 3.63 -7.60 7.77
C ALA A 86 4.91 -8.39 7.45
N GLN A 87 5.09 -9.58 8.04
CA GLN A 87 6.19 -10.46 7.70
C GLN A 87 6.12 -10.90 6.22
N ASP A 88 4.94 -11.29 5.73
CA ASP A 88 4.76 -11.66 4.33
C ASP A 88 5.09 -10.50 3.39
N MET A 89 4.64 -9.28 3.70
CA MET A 89 4.95 -8.11 2.88
C MET A 89 6.45 -7.78 2.88
N LEU A 90 7.14 -7.94 4.02
CA LEU A 90 8.60 -7.80 4.10
C LEU A 90 9.30 -8.83 3.22
N GLU A 91 8.87 -10.10 3.24
CA GLU A 91 9.43 -11.15 2.38
C GLU A 91 9.16 -10.88 0.90
N VAL A 92 7.97 -10.36 0.57
CA VAL A 92 7.70 -9.90 -0.80
C VAL A 92 8.70 -8.81 -1.21
N VAL A 93 8.88 -7.76 -0.41
CA VAL A 93 9.85 -6.68 -0.72
C VAL A 93 11.27 -7.24 -0.92
N ARG A 94 11.74 -8.09 -0.02
CA ARG A 94 13.09 -8.68 -0.10
C ARG A 94 13.33 -9.50 -1.37
N GLN A 95 12.32 -10.26 -1.80
CA GLN A 95 12.44 -11.10 -2.98
C GLN A 95 12.27 -10.33 -4.30
N VAL A 96 11.38 -9.32 -4.36
CA VAL A 96 11.13 -8.57 -5.61
C VAL A 96 12.02 -7.35 -5.78
N ALA A 97 12.56 -6.82 -4.69
CA ALA A 97 13.45 -5.66 -4.65
C ALA A 97 14.61 -5.89 -3.68
N PRO A 98 15.51 -6.86 -3.94
CA PRO A 98 16.66 -7.14 -3.07
C PRO A 98 17.62 -5.93 -2.98
N THR A 99 17.61 -5.08 -3.98
CA THR A 99 18.38 -3.83 -4.04
C THR A 99 17.56 -2.74 -4.73
N GLY A 100 18.02 -1.47 -4.64
CA GLY A 100 17.42 -0.34 -5.33
C GLY A 100 16.23 0.28 -4.60
N ALA A 101 15.59 1.23 -5.28
CA ALA A 101 14.49 2.01 -4.73
C ALA A 101 13.22 1.18 -4.50
N VAL A 102 12.58 1.39 -3.36
CA VAL A 102 11.32 0.75 -2.98
C VAL A 102 10.25 1.81 -2.76
N ALA A 103 9.04 1.53 -3.21
CA ALA A 103 7.85 2.24 -2.80
C ALA A 103 6.88 1.28 -2.10
N LEU A 104 6.20 1.77 -1.07
CA LEU A 104 5.25 1.00 -0.30
C LEU A 104 3.86 1.62 -0.44
N ALA A 105 2.84 0.80 -0.63
CA ALA A 105 1.48 1.28 -0.65
C ALA A 105 0.51 0.27 -0.03
N GLY A 106 -0.61 0.79 0.50
CA GLY A 106 -1.66 -0.06 1.02
C GLY A 106 -3.01 0.61 1.04
N PHE A 107 -4.04 -0.22 1.05
CA PHE A 107 -5.42 0.22 1.23
C PHE A 107 -6.03 -0.42 2.47
N SER A 108 -6.66 0.39 3.33
CA SER A 108 -7.39 -0.04 4.54
C SER A 108 -6.49 -0.85 5.48
N PHE A 109 -6.79 -2.12 5.74
CA PHE A 109 -5.92 -3.04 6.47
C PHE A 109 -4.51 -3.13 5.86
N GLY A 110 -4.40 -3.15 4.53
CA GLY A 110 -3.10 -3.12 3.85
C GLY A 110 -2.31 -1.83 4.14
N ALA A 111 -2.99 -0.68 4.30
CA ALA A 111 -2.31 0.55 4.71
C ALA A 111 -1.78 0.46 6.16
N PHE A 112 -2.55 -0.11 7.07
CA PHE A 112 -2.09 -0.42 8.43
C PHE A 112 -0.85 -1.32 8.41
N VAL A 113 -0.88 -2.45 7.68
CA VAL A 113 0.28 -3.35 7.52
C VAL A 113 1.48 -2.61 6.94
N THR A 114 1.25 -1.75 5.94
CA THR A 114 2.30 -0.96 5.30
C THR A 114 3.03 -0.04 6.28
N THR A 115 2.37 0.50 7.32
CA THR A 115 3.06 1.33 8.32
C THR A 115 4.10 0.55 9.12
N HIS A 116 3.82 -0.70 9.47
CA HIS A 116 4.76 -1.58 10.18
C HIS A 116 5.93 -2.00 9.27
N VAL A 117 5.66 -2.28 8.00
CA VAL A 117 6.70 -2.59 7.01
C VAL A 117 7.60 -1.38 6.76
N LEU A 118 7.02 -0.17 6.69
CA LEU A 118 7.80 1.06 6.57
C LEU A 118 8.79 1.21 7.72
N GLN A 119 8.34 1.03 8.97
CA GLN A 119 9.25 1.08 10.12
C GLN A 119 10.40 0.09 10.01
N ALA A 120 10.09 -1.16 9.63
CA ALA A 120 11.10 -2.22 9.53
C ALA A 120 12.14 -1.98 8.42
N LEU A 121 11.76 -1.26 7.34
CA LEU A 121 12.62 -1.01 6.18
C LEU A 121 13.25 0.39 6.19
N TRP A 122 12.85 1.28 7.10
CA TRP A 122 13.25 2.69 7.01
C TRP A 122 14.77 2.89 7.09
N ASP A 123 15.41 2.19 8.00
CA ASP A 123 16.86 2.31 8.21
C ASP A 123 17.71 1.75 7.05
N GLU A 124 17.11 0.99 6.13
CA GLU A 124 17.77 0.56 4.90
C GLU A 124 17.99 1.72 3.89
N GLY A 125 17.32 2.86 4.09
CA GLY A 125 17.49 4.06 3.25
C GLY A 125 16.95 3.93 1.82
N ARG A 126 16.17 2.88 1.52
CA ARG A 126 15.69 2.56 0.16
C ARG A 126 14.24 2.97 -0.12
N VAL A 127 13.48 3.30 0.94
CA VAL A 127 12.06 3.67 0.77
C VAL A 127 11.97 5.11 0.27
N GLU A 128 11.54 5.28 -0.98
CA GLU A 128 11.42 6.59 -1.64
C GLU A 128 10.01 7.17 -1.61
N LYS A 129 8.98 6.34 -1.64
CA LYS A 129 7.57 6.76 -1.66
C LYS A 129 6.69 5.84 -0.82
N VAL A 130 5.75 6.43 -0.12
CA VAL A 130 4.74 5.71 0.67
C VAL A 130 3.35 6.27 0.35
N VAL A 131 2.37 5.38 0.14
CA VAL A 131 0.97 5.75 -0.12
C VAL A 131 0.05 4.93 0.78
N LEU A 132 -0.62 5.59 1.71
CA LEU A 132 -1.53 5.01 2.69
C LEU A 132 -2.95 5.50 2.41
N VAL A 133 -3.85 4.62 1.98
CA VAL A 133 -5.23 4.96 1.62
C VAL A 133 -6.21 4.32 2.58
N GLY A 134 -7.07 5.12 3.22
CA GLY A 134 -8.11 4.63 4.13
C GLY A 134 -7.56 3.81 5.28
N THR A 135 -6.44 4.22 5.88
CA THR A 135 -5.69 3.46 6.90
C THR A 135 -6.58 3.00 8.04
N ALA A 136 -6.60 1.70 8.32
CA ALA A 136 -7.55 1.06 9.25
C ALA A 136 -7.27 1.37 10.75
N ALA A 137 -7.10 2.65 11.10
CA ALA A 137 -6.75 3.14 12.43
C ALA A 137 -7.87 3.02 13.48
N SER A 138 -9.11 2.69 13.09
CA SER A 138 -10.21 2.48 14.03
C SER A 138 -10.25 1.09 14.65
N ARG A 139 -9.57 0.12 14.05
CA ARG A 139 -9.59 -1.30 14.46
C ARG A 139 -8.21 -1.87 14.75
N PHE A 140 -7.18 -1.22 14.26
CA PHE A 140 -5.79 -1.62 14.38
C PHE A 140 -4.97 -0.43 14.88
N ASP A 141 -3.75 -0.70 15.32
CA ASP A 141 -2.81 0.32 15.77
C ASP A 141 -1.71 0.52 14.71
N PRO A 142 -1.88 1.47 13.77
CA PRO A 142 -0.87 1.70 12.74
C PRO A 142 0.40 2.25 13.39
N ALA A 143 1.54 1.71 12.97
CA ALA A 143 2.82 2.21 13.44
C ALA A 143 3.01 3.70 13.07
N PRO A 144 3.71 4.49 13.89
CA PRO A 144 4.01 5.87 13.52
C PRO A 144 4.90 5.91 12.28
N VAL A 145 4.68 6.89 11.41
CA VAL A 145 5.53 7.13 10.26
C VAL A 145 6.78 7.87 10.72
N PRO A 146 8.01 7.40 10.39
CA PRO A 146 9.23 8.13 10.74
C PRO A 146 9.16 9.59 10.25
N ALA A 147 9.53 10.55 11.10
CA ALA A 147 9.42 11.97 10.78
C ALA A 147 10.14 12.35 9.46
N ALA A 148 11.29 11.74 9.20
CA ALA A 148 12.04 11.91 7.95
C ALA A 148 11.38 11.25 6.73
N ALA A 149 10.28 10.49 6.91
CA ALA A 149 9.49 9.92 5.82
C ALA A 149 8.22 10.73 5.51
N HIS A 150 7.90 11.77 6.28
CA HIS A 150 6.64 12.52 6.13
C HIS A 150 6.51 13.14 4.74
N ASP A 151 7.56 13.75 4.21
CA ASP A 151 7.61 14.34 2.87
C ASP A 151 7.47 13.32 1.72
N ARG A 152 7.79 12.05 1.99
CA ARG A 152 7.67 10.91 1.09
C ARG A 152 6.36 10.14 1.24
N THR A 153 5.52 10.51 2.22
CA THR A 153 4.30 9.79 2.58
C THR A 153 3.05 10.58 2.20
N LEU A 154 2.18 9.97 1.40
CA LEU A 154 0.82 10.43 1.16
C LEU A 154 -0.15 9.60 2.00
N VAL A 155 -0.78 10.23 2.99
CA VAL A 155 -1.96 9.67 3.65
C VAL A 155 -3.19 10.26 2.98
N LEU A 156 -4.06 9.40 2.42
CA LEU A 156 -5.26 9.82 1.70
C LEU A 156 -6.49 9.15 2.29
N HIS A 157 -7.51 9.95 2.61
CA HIS A 157 -8.72 9.46 3.28
C HIS A 157 -9.99 10.11 2.71
N GLY A 158 -11.07 9.36 2.68
CA GLY A 158 -12.38 9.89 2.31
C GLY A 158 -13.08 10.55 3.50
N GLU A 159 -13.64 11.75 3.32
CA GLU A 159 -14.35 12.47 4.38
C GLU A 159 -15.56 11.67 4.90
N ALA A 160 -16.30 11.02 4.01
CA ALA A 160 -17.49 10.23 4.30
C ALA A 160 -17.21 8.73 4.40
N ASP A 161 -15.99 8.33 4.83
CA ASP A 161 -15.64 6.94 5.05
C ASP A 161 -16.42 6.37 6.24
N ASP A 162 -17.34 5.46 5.95
CA ASP A 162 -18.22 4.77 6.91
C ASP A 162 -17.62 3.49 7.50
N THR A 163 -16.51 3.03 6.94
CA THR A 163 -15.78 1.83 7.37
C THR A 163 -14.65 2.17 8.35
N VAL A 164 -13.90 3.22 8.02
CA VAL A 164 -12.84 3.77 8.86
C VAL A 164 -13.14 5.26 9.04
N PRO A 165 -13.70 5.68 10.18
CA PRO A 165 -13.99 7.09 10.41
C PRO A 165 -12.76 7.97 10.26
N LEU A 166 -12.89 9.11 9.56
CA LEU A 166 -11.80 10.08 9.36
C LEU A 166 -11.14 10.47 10.69
N GLN A 167 -11.95 10.61 11.76
CA GLN A 167 -11.45 10.97 13.09
C GLN A 167 -10.35 10.01 13.58
N SER A 168 -10.50 8.69 13.36
CA SER A 168 -9.50 7.71 13.81
C SER A 168 -8.15 7.88 13.09
N VAL A 169 -8.17 8.23 11.81
CA VAL A 169 -6.93 8.52 11.05
C VAL A 169 -6.32 9.85 11.50
N MET A 170 -7.14 10.86 11.78
CA MET A 170 -6.67 12.13 12.32
C MET A 170 -6.06 11.96 13.72
N ASP A 171 -6.63 11.10 14.57
CA ASP A 171 -6.11 10.85 15.91
C ASP A 171 -4.78 10.10 15.88
N TRP A 172 -4.58 9.20 14.92
CA TRP A 172 -3.29 8.58 14.66
C TRP A 172 -2.25 9.54 14.06
N ALA A 173 -2.66 10.40 13.12
CA ALA A 173 -1.75 11.29 12.41
C ALA A 173 -1.33 12.53 13.24
N ARG A 174 -2.24 13.09 14.06
CA ARG A 174 -2.04 14.35 14.80
C ARG A 174 -0.84 14.33 15.74
N PRO A 175 -0.61 13.30 16.59
CA PRO A 175 0.53 13.31 17.52
C PRO A 175 1.89 13.36 16.83
N GLN A 176 1.96 12.89 15.60
CA GLN A 176 3.20 12.86 14.80
C GLN A 176 3.25 13.99 13.75
N THR A 177 2.26 14.89 13.71
CA THR A 177 2.16 15.99 12.74
C THR A 177 2.20 15.50 11.27
N LEU A 178 1.65 14.31 11.00
CA LEU A 178 1.63 13.71 9.67
C LEU A 178 0.47 14.30 8.85
N PRO A 179 0.73 14.91 7.68
CA PRO A 179 -0.33 15.46 6.83
C PRO A 179 -1.30 14.39 6.32
N VAL A 180 -2.60 14.71 6.34
CA VAL A 180 -3.65 13.85 5.78
C VAL A 180 -4.37 14.61 4.65
N THR A 181 -4.38 14.03 3.46
CA THR A 181 -5.17 14.53 2.34
C THR A 181 -6.59 13.95 2.43
N VAL A 182 -7.57 14.84 2.64
CA VAL A 182 -8.97 14.45 2.75
C VAL A 182 -9.68 14.70 1.42
N VAL A 183 -10.43 13.69 0.94
CA VAL A 183 -11.27 13.81 -0.26
C VAL A 183 -12.71 14.09 0.19
N PRO A 184 -13.27 15.28 -0.13
CA PRO A 184 -14.65 15.62 0.23
C PRO A 184 -15.66 14.61 -0.32
N ALA A 185 -16.63 14.23 0.50
CA ALA A 185 -17.65 13.23 0.21
C ALA A 185 -17.11 11.85 -0.25
N GLY A 186 -15.82 11.59 -0.11
CA GLY A 186 -15.20 10.30 -0.43
C GLY A 186 -15.58 9.25 0.59
N GLY A 187 -16.13 8.11 0.14
CA GLY A 187 -16.33 6.92 0.96
C GLY A 187 -15.10 6.01 0.94
N HIS A 188 -15.16 4.92 1.73
CA HIS A 188 -14.03 4.00 1.91
C HIS A 188 -13.42 3.49 0.61
N PHE A 189 -14.25 3.10 -0.35
CA PHE A 189 -13.82 2.52 -1.64
C PHE A 189 -13.70 3.55 -2.76
N PHE A 190 -13.84 4.84 -2.49
CA PHE A 190 -13.77 5.93 -3.47
C PHE A 190 -14.65 5.68 -4.71
N HIS A 191 -15.88 5.16 -4.51
CA HIS A 191 -16.84 4.95 -5.60
C HIS A 191 -17.09 6.25 -6.38
N GLY A 192 -16.95 6.20 -7.72
CA GLY A 192 -17.03 7.37 -8.59
C GLY A 192 -15.82 8.30 -8.56
N GLN A 193 -14.87 8.13 -7.61
CA GLN A 193 -13.71 9.01 -7.39
C GLN A 193 -12.35 8.32 -7.65
N LEU A 194 -12.33 7.09 -8.17
CA LEU A 194 -11.08 6.39 -8.49
C LEU A 194 -10.16 7.15 -9.47
N PRO A 195 -10.68 7.91 -10.47
CA PRO A 195 -9.83 8.77 -11.30
C PRO A 195 -9.15 9.89 -10.50
N LEU A 196 -9.87 10.51 -9.54
CA LEU A 196 -9.30 11.51 -8.63
C LEU A 196 -8.22 10.90 -7.75
N LEU A 197 -8.52 9.77 -7.10
CA LEU A 197 -7.54 9.00 -6.31
C LEU A 197 -6.26 8.76 -7.11
N LYS A 198 -6.39 8.23 -8.34
CA LYS A 198 -5.24 7.97 -9.21
C LYS A 198 -4.43 9.24 -9.48
N GLY A 199 -5.10 10.37 -9.76
CA GLY A 199 -4.44 11.65 -10.02
C GLY A 199 -3.68 12.20 -8.82
N LEU A 200 -4.25 12.09 -7.61
CA LEU A 200 -3.59 12.49 -6.35
C LEU A 200 -2.33 11.67 -6.10
N VAL A 201 -2.43 10.35 -6.24
CA VAL A 201 -1.30 9.43 -6.08
C VAL A 201 -0.22 9.72 -7.13
N ALA A 202 -0.57 9.85 -8.41
CA ALA A 202 0.39 10.12 -9.47
C ALA A 202 1.15 11.45 -9.24
N ARG A 203 0.48 12.51 -8.77
CA ARG A 203 1.13 13.78 -8.40
C ARG A 203 2.15 13.59 -7.27
N HIS A 204 1.79 12.85 -6.22
CA HIS A 204 2.70 12.55 -5.12
C HIS A 204 3.94 11.77 -5.61
N LEU A 205 3.74 10.78 -6.49
CA LEU A 205 4.82 9.93 -7.00
C LEU A 205 5.79 10.69 -7.93
N THR A 206 5.33 11.75 -8.60
CA THR A 206 6.16 12.58 -9.48
C THR A 206 6.78 13.79 -8.80
N ALA A 207 6.30 14.15 -7.59
CA ALA A 207 6.88 15.24 -6.81
C ALA A 207 8.33 14.90 -6.41
N THR A 208 9.25 15.84 -6.70
CA THR A 208 10.62 15.80 -6.16
C THR A 208 10.60 16.29 -4.71
N HIS A 209 11.36 15.65 -3.84
CA HIS A 209 11.59 16.15 -2.49
C HIS A 209 12.57 17.34 -2.55
N LEU A 210 12.28 18.40 -1.81
CA LEU A 210 13.16 19.54 -1.62
C LEU A 210 14.31 19.20 -0.68
#